data_07b0e495169753927d94a31d2920229b
#
_entry.id   07b0e495169753927d94a31d2920229b
#
_cell.length_a   1.000
_cell.length_b   1.000
_cell.length_c   1.000
_cell.angle_alpha   90.00
_cell.angle_beta   90.00
_cell.angle_gamma   90.00
#
_symmetry.space_group_name_H-M   'P 1'
#
loop_
_entity.id
_entity.type
_entity.pdbx_description
1 polymer ?
#
loop_
_entity_poly.entity_id
_entity_poly.type
_entity_poly.pdbx_seq_one_letter_code
_entity_poly.pdbx_strand_id
1 'polypeptide(L)'
;MNLLIRIAVLFGILLMDSLILSLPAECQSLKIDLRKLPKKEAVRLSDLGATDIQYIPLETTKQNVLPEIKKIVFGKSFFLTHSYANINMFRYNGQFVTKISKEGRGPDEITVAHDIDINPKDETIYLVDGWLQKFLVYNRDGKLMRSFKSPLKIAINFRITNDGILCYNDNNMAKTTDSFILIDTLGKVIMNYPNTYKWQDKTNRTVGYLHENLFYRFNDQIFKKEMYSDTVFVYRDKAFKPHIIIDVGKLRITPEARTNSPVAYIIHNFLTPHKLFECGDYIYYEFSYQPDDENEGFSVIASKGNNFKIFFDPEKGLINDLDGGPNIIPQTVKDNNILVTWIDA
;
A
#
# COMPACT_ATOMS: atom_id res chain seq x y z
N MET A 1 22.12 -0.83 -66.23
CA MET A 1 22.01 -1.86 -65.20
C MET A 1 22.62 -1.52 -63.85
N ASN A 2 23.30 -0.39 -63.69
CA ASN A 2 23.99 -0.04 -62.42
C ASN A 2 23.26 0.99 -61.52
N LEU A 3 22.15 1.56 -61.96
CA LEU A 3 21.43 2.58 -61.19
C LEU A 3 20.36 1.95 -60.26
N LEU A 4 19.69 0.91 -60.71
CA LEU A 4 18.64 0.21 -59.94
C LEU A 4 19.21 -0.58 -58.76
N ILE A 5 20.42 -1.08 -58.85
CA ILE A 5 21.09 -1.81 -57.72
C ILE A 5 21.53 -0.85 -56.60
N ARG A 6 21.93 0.38 -56.95
CA ARG A 6 22.31 1.37 -55.92
C ARG A 6 21.11 1.95 -55.14
N ILE A 7 19.93 2.03 -55.78
CA ILE A 7 18.70 2.47 -55.09
C ILE A 7 18.17 1.41 -54.17
N ALA A 8 18.26 0.13 -54.52
CA ALA A 8 17.84 -0.99 -53.67
C ALA A 8 18.73 -1.14 -52.44
N VAL A 9 20.05 -0.93 -52.54
CA VAL A 9 20.97 -0.96 -51.38
C VAL A 9 20.76 0.26 -50.44
N LEU A 10 20.48 1.45 -51.00
CA LEU A 10 20.15 2.62 -50.14
C LEU A 10 18.79 2.46 -49.41
N PHE A 11 17.79 1.86 -50.04
CA PHE A 11 16.51 1.60 -49.42
C PHE A 11 16.59 0.47 -48.38
N GLY A 12 17.46 -0.54 -48.57
CA GLY A 12 17.72 -1.59 -47.57
C GLY A 12 18.41 -1.09 -46.33
N ILE A 13 19.34 -0.14 -46.45
CA ILE A 13 20.05 0.47 -45.33
C ILE A 13 19.12 1.45 -44.55
N LEU A 14 18.28 2.23 -45.23
CA LEU A 14 17.29 3.09 -44.59
C LEU A 14 16.19 2.30 -43.85
N LEU A 15 15.82 1.10 -44.32
CA LEU A 15 14.87 0.22 -43.61
C LEU A 15 15.51 -0.52 -42.42
N MET A 16 16.81 -0.74 -42.43
CA MET A 16 17.50 -1.31 -41.24
C MET A 16 17.72 -0.25 -40.14
N ASP A 17 17.99 1.01 -40.46
CA ASP A 17 18.11 2.08 -39.46
C ASP A 17 16.77 2.41 -38.78
N SER A 18 15.63 2.20 -39.47
CA SER A 18 14.32 2.42 -38.86
C SER A 18 13.86 1.26 -37.95
N LEU A 19 14.47 0.07 -38.04
CA LEU A 19 14.18 -1.06 -37.16
C LEU A 19 15.01 -1.06 -35.85
N ILE A 20 16.09 -0.26 -35.79
CA ILE A 20 16.95 -0.17 -34.61
C ILE A 20 16.43 0.88 -33.60
N LEU A 21 15.49 1.74 -34.01
CA LEU A 21 15.00 2.87 -33.21
C LEU A 21 13.76 2.60 -32.35
N SER A 22 13.33 1.34 -32.22
CA SER A 22 12.22 0.97 -31.33
C SER A 22 12.57 -0.13 -30.34
N LEU A 23 13.77 -0.09 -29.77
CA LEU A 23 13.96 -0.71 -28.47
C LEU A 23 13.13 0.13 -27.48
N PRO A 24 12.17 -0.47 -26.77
CA PRO A 24 11.50 0.27 -25.70
C PRO A 24 12.62 0.76 -24.79
N ALA A 25 12.69 2.07 -24.55
CA ALA A 25 13.53 2.62 -23.50
C ALA A 25 13.26 1.74 -22.27
N GLU A 26 14.25 0.99 -21.81
CA GLU A 26 14.16 0.32 -20.52
C GLU A 26 13.82 1.45 -19.55
N CYS A 27 12.58 1.44 -19.06
CA CYS A 27 12.15 2.34 -18.04
C CYS A 27 13.04 2.03 -16.84
N GLN A 28 14.13 2.78 -16.68
CA GLN A 28 15.00 2.64 -15.52
C GLN A 28 14.10 2.80 -14.31
N SER A 29 13.85 1.70 -13.60
CA SER A 29 13.07 1.73 -12.39
C SER A 29 13.77 2.69 -11.42
N LEU A 30 13.05 3.67 -10.91
CA LEU A 30 13.57 4.59 -9.90
C LEU A 30 14.16 3.78 -8.75
N LYS A 31 15.39 4.13 -8.35
CA LYS A 31 16.08 3.46 -7.26
C LYS A 31 16.28 4.40 -6.08
N ILE A 32 15.76 4.00 -4.91
CA ILE A 32 15.96 4.67 -3.62
C ILE A 32 16.95 3.81 -2.81
N ASP A 33 18.15 4.35 -2.57
CA ASP A 33 19.20 3.66 -1.80
C ASP A 33 19.03 3.93 -0.31
N LEU A 34 18.68 2.90 0.46
CA LEU A 34 18.54 2.92 1.93
C LEU A 34 19.52 1.95 2.62
N ARG A 35 20.59 1.52 1.93
CA ARG A 35 21.61 0.62 2.51
C ARG A 35 22.35 1.22 3.69
N LYS A 36 22.34 2.54 3.82
CA LYS A 36 22.82 3.28 4.96
C LYS A 36 21.70 4.16 5.48
N LEU A 37 21.46 4.09 6.78
CA LEU A 37 20.46 4.92 7.45
C LEU A 37 21.18 6.17 7.98
N PRO A 38 20.96 7.35 7.37
CA PRO A 38 21.55 8.59 7.82
C PRO A 38 20.83 9.10 9.07
N LYS A 39 21.39 10.17 9.64
CA LYS A 39 20.76 10.89 10.75
C LYS A 39 19.39 11.42 10.33
N LYS A 40 18.43 11.32 11.24
CA LYS A 40 17.10 11.94 11.09
C LYS A 40 17.21 13.46 11.18
N GLU A 41 16.49 14.15 10.34
CA GLU A 41 16.46 15.61 10.25
C GLU A 41 15.05 16.13 10.56
N ALA A 42 14.97 17.40 10.94
CA ALA A 42 13.68 18.09 11.04
C ALA A 42 13.28 18.56 9.63
N VAL A 43 12.09 18.16 9.17
CA VAL A 43 11.57 18.44 7.85
C VAL A 43 10.34 19.32 7.97
N ARG A 44 10.30 20.42 7.22
CA ARG A 44 9.16 21.34 7.20
C ARG A 44 8.24 20.99 6.04
N LEU A 45 6.97 21.28 6.18
CA LEU A 45 6.00 21.12 5.12
C LEU A 45 6.35 21.98 3.89
N SER A 46 6.79 23.22 4.11
CA SER A 46 7.22 24.12 3.03
C SER A 46 8.41 23.58 2.23
N ASP A 47 9.33 22.86 2.85
CA ASP A 47 10.49 22.23 2.18
C ASP A 47 10.06 21.18 1.14
N LEU A 48 8.87 20.61 1.30
CA LEU A 48 8.28 19.64 0.40
C LEU A 48 7.31 20.27 -0.62
N GLY A 49 7.19 21.59 -0.60
CA GLY A 49 6.31 22.34 -1.50
C GLY A 49 4.84 22.34 -1.08
N ALA A 50 4.52 22.01 0.16
CA ALA A 50 3.18 22.18 0.70
C ALA A 50 2.85 23.68 0.84
N THR A 51 1.63 24.06 0.47
CA THR A 51 1.20 25.46 0.39
C THR A 51 0.01 25.78 1.28
N ASP A 52 -0.73 24.77 1.73
CA ASP A 52 -1.96 24.96 2.51
C ASP A 52 -2.24 23.74 3.40
N ILE A 53 -2.98 23.95 4.48
CA ILE A 53 -3.49 22.91 5.38
C ILE A 53 -4.99 23.13 5.56
N GLN A 54 -5.75 22.05 5.39
CA GLN A 54 -7.17 22.05 5.66
C GLN A 54 -7.48 21.12 6.84
N TYR A 55 -8.13 21.66 7.86
CA TYR A 55 -8.65 20.92 9.00
C TYR A 55 -10.11 20.57 8.79
N ILE A 56 -10.46 19.31 8.94
CA ILE A 56 -11.82 18.81 8.79
C ILE A 56 -12.25 18.19 10.12
N PRO A 57 -12.98 18.91 10.96
CA PRO A 57 -13.51 18.36 12.21
C PRO A 57 -14.56 17.28 11.89
N LEU A 58 -14.37 16.09 12.47
CA LEU A 58 -15.32 15.00 12.29
C LEU A 58 -16.47 15.13 13.29
N GLU A 59 -17.69 15.14 12.80
CA GLU A 59 -18.88 15.16 13.64
C GLU A 59 -18.93 13.92 14.54
N THR A 60 -18.93 14.15 15.85
CA THR A 60 -19.02 13.11 16.87
C THR A 60 -20.39 13.14 17.54
N THR A 61 -21.08 12.00 17.54
CA THR A 61 -22.39 11.82 18.17
C THR A 61 -22.35 10.60 19.10
N LYS A 62 -23.40 10.39 19.88
CA LYS A 62 -23.53 9.17 20.69
C LYS A 62 -23.52 7.88 19.86
N GLN A 63 -23.80 7.97 18.55
CA GLN A 63 -23.92 6.83 17.63
C GLN A 63 -22.61 6.55 16.88
N ASN A 64 -21.71 7.53 16.80
CA ASN A 64 -20.46 7.44 16.05
C ASN A 64 -19.24 7.89 16.87
N VAL A 65 -19.18 7.54 18.13
CA VAL A 65 -17.94 7.71 18.91
C VAL A 65 -16.81 7.09 18.09
N LEU A 66 -15.84 7.92 17.72
CA LEU A 66 -14.70 7.48 16.93
C LEU A 66 -13.65 6.86 17.87
N PRO A 67 -13.40 5.56 17.76
CA PRO A 67 -12.20 4.99 18.34
C PRO A 67 -10.98 5.42 17.53
N GLU A 68 -9.78 5.05 17.97
CA GLU A 68 -8.57 5.29 17.22
C GLU A 68 -8.72 4.91 15.73
N ILE A 69 -8.49 5.86 14.83
CA ILE A 69 -8.59 5.62 13.39
C ILE A 69 -7.34 4.85 12.92
N LYS A 70 -7.56 3.68 12.33
CA LYS A 70 -6.47 2.86 11.76
C LYS A 70 -6.25 3.12 10.28
N LYS A 71 -7.30 3.50 9.57
CA LYS A 71 -7.26 3.74 8.12
C LYS A 71 -8.37 4.70 7.69
N ILE A 72 -8.08 5.51 6.68
CA ILE A 72 -9.08 6.28 5.95
C ILE A 72 -9.05 5.83 4.48
N VAL A 73 -10.23 5.67 3.89
CA VAL A 73 -10.40 5.31 2.47
C VAL A 73 -11.33 6.34 1.82
N PHE A 74 -10.91 6.87 0.67
CA PHE A 74 -11.60 7.96 -0.01
C PHE A 74 -12.45 7.45 -1.17
N GLY A 75 -13.73 7.83 -1.20
CA GLY A 75 -14.60 7.81 -2.37
C GLY A 75 -14.58 9.17 -3.07
N LYS A 76 -15.44 9.37 -4.07
CA LYS A 76 -15.53 10.66 -4.79
C LYS A 76 -16.25 11.74 -3.97
N SER A 77 -17.28 11.34 -3.21
CA SER A 77 -18.17 12.24 -2.46
C SER A 77 -18.16 12.04 -0.95
N PHE A 78 -17.47 11.03 -0.46
CA PHE A 78 -17.38 10.66 0.94
C PHE A 78 -16.02 10.02 1.25
N PHE A 79 -15.74 9.83 2.51
CA PHE A 79 -14.66 8.98 2.97
C PHE A 79 -15.12 8.09 4.12
N LEU A 80 -14.38 7.03 4.34
CA LEU A 80 -14.63 6.06 5.40
C LEU A 80 -13.49 6.12 6.40
N THR A 81 -13.82 6.18 7.69
CA THR A 81 -12.88 5.88 8.77
C THR A 81 -13.04 4.43 9.18
N HIS A 82 -11.93 3.75 9.38
CA HIS A 82 -11.89 2.35 9.75
C HIS A 82 -11.12 2.16 11.06
N SER A 83 -11.76 1.47 12.01
CA SER A 83 -11.16 1.03 13.25
C SER A 83 -11.80 -0.29 13.68
N TYR A 84 -11.10 -1.40 13.49
CA TYR A 84 -11.59 -2.75 13.78
C TYR A 84 -12.97 -3.04 13.15
N ALA A 85 -14.01 -3.20 14.00
CA ALA A 85 -15.38 -3.41 13.52
C ALA A 85 -16.13 -2.09 13.26
N ASN A 86 -15.55 -0.93 13.58
CA ASN A 86 -16.20 0.37 13.39
C ASN A 86 -15.79 0.99 12.07
N ILE A 87 -16.76 1.12 11.16
CA ILE A 87 -16.57 1.76 9.86
C ILE A 87 -17.62 2.84 9.72
N ASN A 88 -17.17 4.09 9.78
CA ASN A 88 -18.03 5.26 9.71
C ASN A 88 -17.82 5.99 8.39
N MET A 89 -18.91 6.45 7.82
CA MET A 89 -18.95 7.24 6.60
C MET A 89 -19.14 8.72 6.93
N PHE A 90 -18.30 9.55 6.30
CA PHE A 90 -18.34 11.01 6.43
C PHE A 90 -18.36 11.69 5.07
N ARG A 91 -19.02 12.85 4.99
CA ARG A 91 -18.83 13.79 3.90
C ARG A 91 -17.50 14.53 4.03
N TYR A 92 -17.01 15.12 2.96
CA TYR A 92 -15.75 15.87 2.97
C TYR A 92 -15.75 17.14 3.84
N ASN A 93 -16.90 17.58 4.32
CA ASN A 93 -17.00 18.64 5.33
C ASN A 93 -16.97 18.11 6.78
N GLY A 94 -16.72 16.80 6.97
CA GLY A 94 -16.69 16.15 8.29
C GLY A 94 -18.04 15.70 8.85
N GLN A 95 -19.15 15.97 8.13
CA GLN A 95 -20.49 15.55 8.57
C GLN A 95 -20.59 14.01 8.56
N PHE A 96 -21.04 13.44 9.67
CA PHE A 96 -21.35 12.02 9.78
C PHE A 96 -22.54 11.63 8.90
N VAL A 97 -22.41 10.56 8.16
CA VAL A 97 -23.48 10.02 7.31
C VAL A 97 -24.11 8.79 7.95
N THR A 98 -23.33 7.76 8.19
CA THR A 98 -23.80 6.50 8.76
C THR A 98 -22.65 5.61 9.22
N LYS A 99 -22.92 4.69 10.12
CA LYS A 99 -22.05 3.54 10.41
C LYS A 99 -22.48 2.40 9.49
N ILE A 100 -21.57 1.91 8.63
CA ILE A 100 -21.93 0.89 7.62
C ILE A 100 -21.79 -0.53 8.13
N SER A 101 -20.98 -0.76 9.16
CA SER A 101 -20.74 -2.09 9.72
C SER A 101 -21.59 -2.37 10.95
N LYS A 102 -22.01 -3.63 11.10
CA LYS A 102 -22.60 -4.17 12.33
C LYS A 102 -21.66 -5.19 12.93
N GLU A 103 -21.36 -5.07 14.23
CA GLU A 103 -20.53 -6.03 14.94
C GLU A 103 -21.32 -7.28 15.31
N GLY A 104 -20.76 -8.45 15.05
CA GLY A 104 -21.38 -9.74 15.34
C GLY A 104 -20.89 -10.85 14.41
N ARG A 105 -21.60 -11.99 14.41
CA ARG A 105 -21.28 -13.18 13.61
C ARG A 105 -22.36 -13.56 12.61
N GLY A 106 -23.43 -12.79 12.52
CA GLY A 106 -24.51 -13.00 11.55
C GLY A 106 -24.05 -12.81 10.09
N PRO A 107 -24.94 -13.09 9.13
CA PRO A 107 -24.62 -13.01 7.69
C PRO A 107 -24.18 -11.62 7.25
N ASP A 108 -24.75 -10.57 7.84
CA ASP A 108 -24.54 -9.15 7.57
C ASP A 108 -23.68 -8.43 8.65
N GLU A 109 -23.07 -9.20 9.56
CA GLU A 109 -22.26 -8.70 10.66
C GLU A 109 -20.78 -9.05 10.46
N ILE A 110 -19.91 -8.34 11.15
CA ILE A 110 -18.44 -8.57 11.16
C ILE A 110 -17.92 -8.65 12.59
N THR A 111 -16.89 -9.46 12.79
CA THR A 111 -16.12 -9.45 14.05
C THR A 111 -15.02 -8.42 14.01
N VAL A 112 -14.34 -8.33 12.87
CA VAL A 112 -13.26 -7.38 12.59
C VAL A 112 -13.24 -7.13 11.09
N ALA A 113 -13.17 -5.88 10.68
CA ALA A 113 -12.77 -5.54 9.31
C ALA A 113 -11.24 -5.59 9.23
N HIS A 114 -10.68 -6.57 8.55
CA HIS A 114 -9.24 -6.63 8.34
C HIS A 114 -8.77 -5.63 7.30
N ASP A 115 -9.56 -5.39 6.29
CA ASP A 115 -9.32 -4.34 5.30
C ASP A 115 -10.64 -3.87 4.66
N ILE A 116 -10.56 -2.69 4.05
CA ILE A 116 -11.64 -2.03 3.35
C ILE A 116 -11.08 -1.32 2.12
N ASP A 117 -11.80 -1.37 1.00
CA ASP A 117 -11.50 -0.61 -0.20
C ASP A 117 -12.79 -0.15 -0.89
N ILE A 118 -12.71 0.90 -1.67
CA ILE A 118 -13.81 1.47 -2.45
C ILE A 118 -13.50 1.27 -3.93
N ASN A 119 -14.47 0.75 -4.67
CA ASN A 119 -14.36 0.64 -6.11
C ASN A 119 -14.37 2.05 -6.75
N PRO A 120 -13.31 2.48 -7.44
CA PRO A 120 -13.23 3.84 -7.98
C PRO A 120 -14.24 4.10 -9.11
N LYS A 121 -14.84 3.05 -9.70
CA LYS A 121 -15.81 3.20 -10.81
C LYS A 121 -17.20 3.58 -10.32
N ASP A 122 -17.70 2.86 -9.33
CA ASP A 122 -19.11 2.93 -8.89
C ASP A 122 -19.29 3.24 -7.41
N GLU A 123 -18.16 3.47 -6.69
CA GLU A 123 -18.13 3.72 -5.24
C GLU A 123 -18.73 2.60 -4.39
N THR A 124 -18.82 1.39 -4.93
CA THR A 124 -19.16 0.20 -4.13
C THR A 124 -18.09 -0.05 -3.09
N ILE A 125 -18.48 -0.26 -1.85
CA ILE A 125 -17.58 -0.45 -0.71
C ILE A 125 -17.45 -1.95 -0.45
N TYR A 126 -16.22 -2.42 -0.40
CA TYR A 126 -15.89 -3.81 -0.06
C TYR A 126 -15.15 -3.85 1.27
N LEU A 127 -15.53 -4.81 2.10
CA LEU A 127 -14.96 -5.03 3.41
C LEU A 127 -14.69 -6.54 3.57
N VAL A 128 -13.55 -6.89 4.15
CA VAL A 128 -13.21 -8.28 4.43
C VAL A 128 -13.11 -8.53 5.94
N ASP A 129 -13.83 -9.55 6.41
CA ASP A 129 -13.61 -10.18 7.70
C ASP A 129 -12.85 -11.49 7.47
N GLY A 130 -11.55 -11.49 7.74
CA GLY A 130 -10.68 -12.64 7.53
C GLY A 130 -11.00 -13.80 8.49
N TRP A 131 -11.44 -13.49 9.72
CA TRP A 131 -11.82 -14.53 10.68
C TRP A 131 -13.09 -15.27 10.28
N LEU A 132 -14.08 -14.55 9.79
CA LEU A 132 -15.32 -15.14 9.26
C LEU A 132 -15.20 -15.59 7.81
N GLN A 133 -14.05 -15.36 7.17
CA GLN A 133 -13.75 -15.71 5.78
C GLN A 133 -14.83 -15.20 4.82
N LYS A 134 -15.23 -13.94 4.98
CA LYS A 134 -16.26 -13.35 4.14
C LYS A 134 -15.96 -11.93 3.72
N PHE A 135 -16.45 -11.56 2.57
CA PHE A 135 -16.60 -10.19 2.10
C PHE A 135 -18.02 -9.70 2.30
N LEU A 136 -18.15 -8.44 2.69
CA LEU A 136 -19.41 -7.71 2.68
C LEU A 136 -19.28 -6.57 1.66
N VAL A 137 -20.35 -6.34 0.92
CA VAL A 137 -20.39 -5.35 -0.16
C VAL A 137 -21.54 -4.39 0.10
N TYR A 138 -21.21 -3.11 0.18
CA TYR A 138 -22.17 -2.04 0.43
C TYR A 138 -22.23 -1.09 -0.77
N ASN A 139 -23.37 -0.47 -1.00
CA ASN A 139 -23.45 0.61 -1.95
C ASN A 139 -22.83 1.90 -1.37
N ARG A 140 -22.72 2.93 -2.21
CA ARG A 140 -22.17 4.25 -1.83
C ARG A 140 -22.94 4.96 -0.71
N ASP A 141 -24.16 4.55 -0.40
CA ASP A 141 -24.96 5.10 0.68
C ASP A 141 -24.77 4.31 2.00
N GLY A 142 -23.86 3.32 2.01
CA GLY A 142 -23.56 2.48 3.17
C GLY A 142 -24.58 1.37 3.42
N LYS A 143 -25.46 1.07 2.46
CA LYS A 143 -26.44 -0.01 2.58
C LYS A 143 -25.84 -1.32 2.09
N LEU A 144 -25.94 -2.38 2.91
CA LEU A 144 -25.47 -3.71 2.54
C LEU A 144 -26.23 -4.22 1.31
N MET A 145 -25.50 -4.64 0.30
CA MET A 145 -26.03 -5.22 -0.94
C MET A 145 -25.97 -6.74 -0.93
N ARG A 146 -24.86 -7.30 -0.46
CA ARG A 146 -24.60 -8.74 -0.42
C ARG A 146 -23.36 -9.08 0.39
N SER A 147 -23.20 -10.36 0.67
CA SER A 147 -21.96 -10.95 1.18
C SER A 147 -21.58 -12.17 0.34
N PHE A 148 -20.30 -12.54 0.37
CA PHE A 148 -19.81 -13.78 -0.24
C PHE A 148 -18.62 -14.33 0.53
N LYS A 149 -18.37 -15.63 0.39
CA LYS A 149 -17.28 -16.32 1.09
C LYS A 149 -15.94 -15.96 0.46
N SER A 150 -14.96 -15.61 1.28
CA SER A 150 -13.57 -15.49 0.85
C SER A 150 -12.98 -16.88 0.52
N PRO A 151 -12.29 -17.06 -0.61
CA PRO A 151 -11.59 -18.31 -0.90
C PRO A 151 -10.30 -18.44 -0.09
N LEU A 152 -9.82 -17.36 0.54
CA LEU A 152 -8.65 -17.35 1.40
C LEU A 152 -9.05 -17.70 2.84
N LYS A 153 -8.19 -18.46 3.53
CA LYS A 153 -8.38 -18.78 4.96
C LYS A 153 -8.28 -17.53 5.83
N ILE A 154 -7.33 -16.65 5.50
CA ILE A 154 -7.16 -15.35 6.15
C ILE A 154 -6.82 -14.33 5.05
N ALA A 155 -7.81 -13.55 4.62
CA ALA A 155 -7.58 -12.39 3.77
C ALA A 155 -7.43 -11.18 4.68
N ILE A 156 -6.24 -10.62 4.79
CA ILE A 156 -5.99 -9.47 5.67
C ILE A 156 -5.86 -8.15 4.91
N ASN A 157 -5.57 -8.18 3.61
CA ASN A 157 -5.69 -7.00 2.77
C ASN A 157 -5.99 -7.31 1.30
N PHE A 158 -6.64 -6.38 0.65
CA PHE A 158 -7.05 -6.49 -0.75
C PHE A 158 -7.16 -5.12 -1.41
N ARG A 159 -7.20 -5.11 -2.75
CA ARG A 159 -7.52 -3.92 -3.55
C ARG A 159 -8.46 -4.28 -4.69
N ILE A 160 -9.41 -3.37 -4.92
CA ILE A 160 -10.28 -3.45 -6.09
C ILE A 160 -9.51 -2.98 -7.32
N THR A 161 -9.51 -3.79 -8.35
CA THR A 161 -8.88 -3.52 -9.65
C THR A 161 -9.92 -3.57 -10.76
N ASN A 162 -9.53 -3.23 -11.98
CA ASN A 162 -10.38 -3.40 -13.16
C ASN A 162 -10.65 -4.87 -13.49
N ASP A 163 -9.78 -5.76 -13.04
CA ASP A 163 -9.83 -7.20 -13.35
C ASP A 163 -10.58 -8.01 -12.28
N GLY A 164 -10.88 -7.41 -11.13
CA GLY A 164 -11.48 -8.06 -9.98
C GLY A 164 -10.89 -7.58 -8.65
N ILE A 165 -10.94 -8.43 -7.64
CA ILE A 165 -10.44 -8.16 -6.30
C ILE A 165 -9.09 -8.86 -6.15
N LEU A 166 -8.02 -8.09 -6.05
CA LEU A 166 -6.67 -8.59 -5.81
C LEU A 166 -6.44 -8.73 -4.31
N CYS A 167 -6.33 -9.96 -3.83
CA CYS A 167 -6.17 -10.27 -2.42
C CYS A 167 -4.75 -10.73 -2.12
N TYR A 168 -4.16 -10.24 -1.04
CA TYR A 168 -2.94 -10.79 -0.47
C TYR A 168 -3.28 -11.97 0.44
N ASN A 169 -2.60 -13.09 0.21
CA ASN A 169 -2.72 -14.29 1.00
C ASN A 169 -1.57 -14.33 2.00
N ASP A 170 -1.89 -14.05 3.24
CA ASP A 170 -0.93 -13.93 4.33
C ASP A 170 0.08 -15.10 4.38
N ASN A 171 1.37 -14.76 4.46
CA ASN A 171 2.48 -15.72 4.50
C ASN A 171 2.99 -15.99 5.94
N ASN A 172 2.28 -15.52 6.96
CA ASN A 172 2.69 -15.64 8.35
C ASN A 172 2.83 -17.09 8.83
N MET A 173 2.07 -18.01 8.25
CA MET A 173 2.01 -19.41 8.65
C MET A 173 2.97 -20.34 7.87
N ALA A 174 3.84 -19.81 7.02
CA ALA A 174 4.76 -20.59 6.16
C ALA A 174 4.08 -21.64 5.24
N LYS A 175 2.77 -21.57 5.07
CA LYS A 175 1.97 -22.56 4.32
C LYS A 175 1.35 -22.02 3.04
N THR A 176 1.67 -20.77 2.73
CA THR A 176 1.07 -20.06 1.60
C THR A 176 1.71 -20.49 0.29
N THR A 177 0.93 -21.07 -0.60
CA THR A 177 1.37 -21.48 -1.94
C THR A 177 1.38 -20.33 -2.93
N ASP A 178 0.40 -19.44 -2.80
CA ASP A 178 0.20 -18.27 -3.66
C ASP A 178 0.18 -17.01 -2.82
N SER A 179 1.10 -16.06 -3.06
CA SER A 179 1.14 -14.78 -2.32
C SER A 179 -0.06 -13.90 -2.61
N PHE A 180 -0.58 -13.97 -3.83
CA PHE A 180 -1.76 -13.20 -4.21
C PHE A 180 -2.74 -14.08 -4.99
N ILE A 181 -4.01 -13.74 -4.88
CA ILE A 181 -5.06 -14.27 -5.75
C ILE A 181 -5.90 -13.13 -6.29
N LEU A 182 -6.34 -13.27 -7.52
CA LEU A 182 -7.36 -12.43 -8.13
C LEU A 182 -8.68 -13.20 -8.08
N ILE A 183 -9.70 -12.59 -7.52
CA ILE A 183 -11.07 -13.15 -7.50
C ILE A 183 -12.05 -12.23 -8.21
N ASP A 184 -13.13 -12.79 -8.70
CA ASP A 184 -14.24 -11.99 -9.21
C ASP A 184 -15.06 -11.38 -8.06
N THR A 185 -16.08 -10.62 -8.40
CA THR A 185 -16.95 -9.96 -7.43
C THR A 185 -17.88 -10.91 -6.65
N LEU A 186 -17.85 -12.21 -6.94
CA LEU A 186 -18.59 -13.27 -6.25
C LEU A 186 -17.67 -14.20 -5.44
N GLY A 187 -16.35 -13.93 -5.44
CA GLY A 187 -15.36 -14.71 -4.71
C GLY A 187 -14.78 -15.90 -5.48
N LYS A 188 -15.10 -16.06 -6.77
CA LYS A 188 -14.50 -17.11 -7.60
C LYS A 188 -13.08 -16.71 -8.00
N VAL A 189 -12.13 -17.62 -7.83
CA VAL A 189 -10.72 -17.40 -8.22
C VAL A 189 -10.61 -17.30 -9.73
N ILE A 190 -10.01 -16.18 -10.20
CA ILE A 190 -9.69 -15.92 -11.61
C ILE A 190 -8.24 -16.30 -11.89
N MET A 191 -7.31 -15.94 -10.99
CA MET A 191 -5.87 -16.16 -11.17
C MET A 191 -5.15 -16.29 -9.83
N ASN A 192 -4.13 -17.12 -9.82
CA ASN A 192 -3.20 -17.29 -8.71
C ASN A 192 -1.83 -16.72 -9.06
N TYR A 193 -1.16 -16.11 -8.08
CA TYR A 193 0.21 -15.62 -8.19
C TYR A 193 1.08 -16.36 -7.19
N PRO A 194 1.98 -17.25 -7.65
CA PRO A 194 2.76 -18.11 -6.77
C PRO A 194 3.59 -17.33 -5.75
N ASN A 195 3.69 -17.88 -4.55
CA ASN A 195 4.56 -17.36 -3.52
C ASN A 195 6.02 -17.65 -3.85
N THR A 196 6.79 -16.60 -4.11
CA THR A 196 8.23 -16.67 -4.38
C THR A 196 9.08 -16.58 -3.11
N TYR A 197 8.48 -16.22 -1.97
CA TYR A 197 9.16 -16.01 -0.68
C TYR A 197 8.76 -17.08 0.34
N LYS A 198 8.94 -18.36 -0.05
CA LYS A 198 8.61 -19.50 0.82
C LYS A 198 9.63 -19.61 1.94
N TRP A 199 9.14 -19.78 3.16
CA TRP A 199 9.94 -20.06 4.33
C TRP A 199 9.35 -21.27 5.09
N GLN A 200 10.04 -21.76 6.10
CA GLN A 200 9.59 -22.92 6.90
C GLN A 200 9.55 -22.53 8.36
N ASP A 201 8.43 -22.77 9.02
CA ASP A 201 8.35 -22.66 10.46
C ASP A 201 8.92 -23.92 11.12
N LYS A 202 10.18 -23.85 11.57
CA LYS A 202 10.87 -24.94 12.28
C LYS A 202 10.60 -24.94 13.77
N THR A 203 9.97 -23.89 14.30
CA THR A 203 9.85 -23.65 15.74
C THR A 203 8.43 -23.84 16.26
N ASN A 204 7.45 -24.08 15.40
CA ASN A 204 6.01 -24.02 15.67
C ASN A 204 5.59 -22.71 16.37
N ARG A 205 6.37 -21.64 16.21
CA ARG A 205 6.07 -20.31 16.70
C ARG A 205 5.72 -19.43 15.51
N THR A 206 4.46 -19.14 15.36
CA THR A 206 4.00 -18.18 14.36
C THR A 206 4.50 -16.78 14.73
N VAL A 207 5.35 -16.22 13.90
CA VAL A 207 5.74 -14.82 13.97
C VAL A 207 5.01 -14.11 12.86
N GLY A 208 3.93 -13.43 13.21
CA GLY A 208 3.20 -12.60 12.29
C GLY A 208 3.83 -11.21 12.17
N TYR A 209 3.91 -10.71 10.94
CA TYR A 209 4.17 -9.29 10.66
C TYR A 209 2.89 -8.67 10.14
N LEU A 210 2.45 -7.56 10.73
CA LEU A 210 1.22 -6.88 10.34
C LEU A 210 1.27 -6.35 8.90
N HIS A 211 2.48 -6.08 8.40
CA HIS A 211 2.72 -5.43 7.12
C HIS A 211 3.65 -6.24 6.21
N GLU A 212 3.40 -7.56 6.10
CA GLU A 212 4.16 -8.40 5.15
C GLU A 212 4.02 -7.92 3.71
N ASN A 213 2.89 -7.31 3.38
CA ASN A 213 2.64 -6.65 2.11
C ASN A 213 2.03 -5.27 2.33
N LEU A 214 2.62 -4.27 1.71
CA LEU A 214 2.11 -2.91 1.65
C LEU A 214 1.42 -2.69 0.31
N PHE A 215 0.11 -2.41 0.36
CA PHE A 215 -0.66 -1.98 -0.80
C PHE A 215 -0.91 -0.48 -0.74
N TYR A 216 -0.75 0.20 -1.87
CA TYR A 216 -1.24 1.56 -2.04
C TYR A 216 -1.82 1.78 -3.44
N ARG A 217 -2.56 2.87 -3.61
CA ARG A 217 -3.11 3.32 -4.89
C ARG A 217 -2.48 4.66 -5.24
N PHE A 218 -2.07 4.81 -6.49
CA PHE A 218 -1.56 6.06 -7.04
C PHE A 218 -1.87 6.10 -8.55
N ASN A 219 -2.38 7.23 -9.05
CA ASN A 219 -2.81 7.39 -10.44
C ASN A 219 -3.69 6.22 -10.93
N ASP A 220 -4.70 5.86 -10.14
CA ASP A 220 -5.64 4.75 -10.38
C ASP A 220 -4.99 3.36 -10.55
N GLN A 221 -3.70 3.24 -10.30
CA GLN A 221 -2.97 1.97 -10.31
C GLN A 221 -2.77 1.42 -8.90
N ILE A 222 -2.69 0.11 -8.79
CA ILE A 222 -2.41 -0.58 -7.53
C ILE A 222 -0.93 -0.96 -7.50
N PHE A 223 -0.30 -0.65 -6.39
CA PHE A 223 1.09 -1.00 -6.11
C PHE A 223 1.17 -1.92 -4.92
N LYS A 224 2.18 -2.79 -4.93
CA LYS A 224 2.47 -3.68 -3.82
C LYS A 224 3.96 -3.74 -3.53
N LYS A 225 4.32 -3.92 -2.26
CA LYS A 225 5.67 -4.25 -1.82
C LYS A 225 5.60 -5.30 -0.72
N GLU A 226 6.17 -6.47 -0.97
CA GLU A 226 6.35 -7.49 0.07
C GLU A 226 7.63 -7.22 0.86
N MET A 227 7.66 -7.56 2.14
CA MET A 227 8.79 -7.31 3.03
C MET A 227 10.09 -7.99 2.59
N TYR A 228 9.99 -9.08 1.84
CA TYR A 228 11.15 -9.84 1.30
C TYR A 228 11.70 -9.26 0.00
N SER A 229 11.11 -8.22 -0.55
CA SER A 229 11.48 -7.62 -1.83
C SER A 229 11.92 -6.17 -1.66
N ASP A 230 12.98 -5.76 -2.35
CA ASP A 230 13.32 -4.35 -2.51
C ASP A 230 12.44 -3.68 -3.59
N THR A 231 11.77 -4.46 -4.42
CA THR A 231 10.98 -3.95 -5.53
C THR A 231 9.55 -3.66 -5.12
N VAL A 232 9.11 -2.45 -5.40
CA VAL A 232 7.70 -2.09 -5.48
C VAL A 232 7.21 -2.48 -6.87
N PHE A 233 6.10 -3.19 -6.93
CA PHE A 233 5.51 -3.61 -8.19
C PHE A 233 4.19 -2.88 -8.44
N VAL A 234 3.95 -2.50 -9.68
CA VAL A 234 2.64 -2.07 -10.15
C VAL A 234 1.87 -3.27 -10.70
N TYR A 235 0.58 -3.36 -10.34
CA TYR A 235 -0.34 -4.33 -10.93
C TYR A 235 -0.94 -3.74 -12.22
N ARG A 236 -0.65 -4.36 -13.35
CA ARG A 236 -1.14 -3.97 -14.67
C ARG A 236 -1.27 -5.19 -15.58
N ASP A 237 -2.35 -5.26 -16.33
CA ASP A 237 -2.62 -6.36 -17.28
C ASP A 237 -2.54 -7.74 -16.61
N LYS A 238 -3.12 -7.87 -15.43
CA LYS A 238 -3.09 -9.08 -14.59
C LYS A 238 -1.68 -9.57 -14.25
N ALA A 239 -0.70 -8.69 -14.23
CA ALA A 239 0.69 -9.00 -13.91
C ALA A 239 1.30 -7.96 -12.97
N PHE A 240 2.33 -8.36 -12.23
CA PHE A 240 3.14 -7.45 -11.43
C PHE A 240 4.37 -7.04 -12.24
N LYS A 241 4.49 -5.74 -12.52
CA LYS A 241 5.63 -5.16 -13.25
C LYS A 241 6.47 -4.31 -12.28
N PRO A 242 7.82 -4.36 -12.35
CA PRO A 242 8.66 -3.51 -11.51
C PRO A 242 8.34 -2.03 -11.69
N HIS A 243 8.35 -1.26 -10.60
CA HIS A 243 8.07 0.17 -10.60
C HIS A 243 9.21 0.95 -9.91
N ILE A 244 9.49 0.66 -8.65
CA ILE A 244 10.51 1.33 -7.84
C ILE A 244 11.34 0.28 -7.13
N ILE A 245 12.64 0.52 -6.97
CA ILE A 245 13.53 -0.28 -6.14
C ILE A 245 13.86 0.52 -4.88
N ILE A 246 13.45 0.01 -3.72
CA ILE A 246 13.84 0.53 -2.40
C ILE A 246 14.93 -0.41 -1.86
N ASP A 247 16.17 -0.12 -2.22
CA ASP A 247 17.33 -0.96 -1.89
C ASP A 247 17.74 -0.77 -0.43
N VAL A 248 17.36 -1.70 0.43
CA VAL A 248 17.73 -1.72 1.85
C VAL A 248 18.94 -2.62 2.14
N GLY A 249 19.50 -3.24 1.10
CA GLY A 249 20.70 -4.07 1.18
C GLY A 249 20.55 -5.23 2.17
N LYS A 250 21.51 -5.34 3.09
CA LYS A 250 21.55 -6.39 4.12
C LYS A 250 20.44 -6.29 5.19
N LEU A 251 19.76 -5.14 5.27
CA LEU A 251 18.63 -4.94 6.21
C LEU A 251 17.33 -5.56 5.73
N ARG A 252 17.28 -6.10 4.51
CA ARG A 252 16.12 -6.83 4.00
C ARG A 252 16.04 -8.21 4.63
N ILE A 253 14.91 -8.54 5.24
CA ILE A 253 14.63 -9.89 5.72
C ILE A 253 14.59 -10.86 4.54
N THR A 254 15.15 -12.06 4.71
CA THR A 254 15.07 -13.13 3.72
C THR A 254 14.25 -14.31 4.23
N PRO A 255 13.66 -15.12 3.35
CA PRO A 255 13.00 -16.36 3.75
C PRO A 255 13.90 -17.30 4.55
N GLU A 256 15.21 -17.36 4.25
CA GLU A 256 16.20 -18.14 4.96
C GLU A 256 16.40 -17.62 6.38
N ALA A 257 16.52 -16.31 6.56
CA ALA A 257 16.65 -15.69 7.89
C ALA A 257 15.42 -15.98 8.74
N ARG A 258 14.22 -15.82 8.16
CA ARG A 258 12.97 -16.14 8.86
C ARG A 258 12.85 -17.60 9.25
N THR A 259 13.34 -18.52 8.42
CA THR A 259 13.32 -19.99 8.67
C THR A 259 14.28 -20.40 9.78
N ASN A 260 15.48 -19.77 9.82
CA ASN A 260 16.61 -20.30 10.60
C ASN A 260 16.96 -19.46 11.82
N SER A 261 16.41 -18.24 11.96
CA SER A 261 16.79 -17.32 13.04
C SER A 261 15.67 -17.15 14.07
N PRO A 262 16.02 -16.97 15.35
CA PRO A 262 15.04 -16.60 16.36
C PRO A 262 14.49 -15.19 16.11
N VAL A 263 13.30 -14.92 16.64
CA VAL A 263 12.59 -13.63 16.44
C VAL A 263 13.44 -12.44 16.84
N ALA A 264 14.09 -12.52 18.00
CA ALA A 264 14.98 -11.45 18.47
C ALA A 264 16.06 -11.11 17.44
N TYR A 265 16.72 -12.12 16.87
CA TYR A 265 17.71 -11.90 15.81
C TYR A 265 17.11 -11.18 14.59
N ILE A 266 15.91 -11.58 14.20
CA ILE A 266 15.24 -10.94 13.04
C ILE A 266 14.97 -9.47 13.32
N ILE A 267 14.41 -9.14 14.47
CA ILE A 267 14.09 -7.76 14.87
C ILE A 267 15.34 -6.88 14.92
N HIS A 268 16.46 -7.41 15.43
CA HIS A 268 17.71 -6.65 15.55
C HIS A 268 18.49 -6.51 14.25
N ASN A 269 18.30 -7.37 13.28
CA ASN A 269 19.14 -7.39 12.08
C ASN A 269 18.42 -6.94 10.80
N PHE A 270 17.10 -6.88 10.81
CA PHE A 270 16.31 -6.55 9.62
C PHE A 270 15.30 -5.45 9.90
N LEU A 271 14.99 -4.68 8.88
CA LEU A 271 13.95 -3.66 8.99
C LEU A 271 12.55 -4.26 8.83
N THR A 272 11.59 -3.66 9.54
CA THR A 272 10.17 -3.99 9.45
C THR A 272 9.44 -2.84 8.77
N PRO A 273 8.82 -3.05 7.59
CA PRO A 273 8.07 -2.03 6.88
C PRO A 273 6.73 -1.73 7.56
N HIS A 274 6.30 -0.46 7.55
CA HIS A 274 5.03 -0.02 8.13
C HIS A 274 4.11 0.65 7.13
N LYS A 275 4.61 1.64 6.38
CA LYS A 275 3.82 2.40 5.41
C LYS A 275 4.60 2.66 4.14
N LEU A 276 3.90 2.67 3.03
CA LEU A 276 4.45 3.05 1.72
C LEU A 276 3.33 3.66 0.90
N PHE A 277 3.59 4.83 0.32
CA PHE A 277 2.71 5.46 -0.67
C PHE A 277 3.46 6.52 -1.47
N GLU A 278 2.86 6.92 -2.57
CA GLU A 278 3.32 8.03 -3.41
C GLU A 278 2.40 9.24 -3.20
N CYS A 279 2.99 10.44 -3.14
CA CYS A 279 2.28 11.72 -3.05
C CYS A 279 2.94 12.73 -3.99
N GLY A 280 2.26 13.11 -5.07
CA GLY A 280 2.85 13.95 -6.11
C GLY A 280 4.15 13.37 -6.64
N ASP A 281 5.21 14.15 -6.55
CA ASP A 281 6.56 13.77 -6.99
C ASP A 281 7.39 13.06 -5.92
N TYR A 282 6.78 12.70 -4.80
CA TYR A 282 7.45 12.08 -3.68
C TYR A 282 6.97 10.66 -3.41
N ILE A 283 7.86 9.89 -2.79
CA ILE A 283 7.60 8.57 -2.23
C ILE A 283 7.84 8.66 -0.73
N TYR A 284 6.85 8.25 0.05
CA TYR A 284 6.94 8.09 1.49
C TYR A 284 7.12 6.62 1.83
N TYR A 285 8.12 6.30 2.65
CA TYR A 285 8.33 4.95 3.18
C TYR A 285 8.68 5.02 4.67
N GLU A 286 7.94 4.28 5.48
CA GLU A 286 8.11 4.17 6.93
C GLU A 286 8.45 2.75 7.32
N PHE A 287 9.42 2.60 8.18
CA PHE A 287 9.87 1.32 8.72
C PHE A 287 10.48 1.48 10.11
N SER A 288 10.61 0.39 10.85
CA SER A 288 11.38 0.31 12.08
C SER A 288 12.59 -0.58 11.92
N TYR A 289 13.61 -0.31 12.74
CA TYR A 289 14.83 -1.09 12.86
C TYR A 289 15.33 -1.01 14.30
N GLN A 290 15.79 -2.12 14.87
CA GLN A 290 16.12 -2.22 16.30
C GLN A 290 17.53 -2.81 16.49
N PRO A 291 18.60 -2.09 16.16
CA PRO A 291 19.96 -2.65 16.22
C PRO A 291 20.47 -2.90 17.63
N ASP A 292 20.11 -2.04 18.61
CA ASP A 292 20.69 -1.99 19.96
C ASP A 292 19.60 -2.02 21.06
N ASP A 293 18.60 -2.93 20.96
CA ASP A 293 17.43 -3.02 21.84
C ASP A 293 16.51 -1.78 21.87
N GLU A 294 16.88 -0.71 21.19
CA GLU A 294 16.04 0.46 20.99
C GLU A 294 15.31 0.36 19.65
N ASN A 295 13.98 0.34 19.73
CA ASN A 295 13.17 0.33 18.51
C ASN A 295 13.16 1.73 17.89
N GLU A 296 13.88 1.91 16.79
CA GLU A 296 13.90 3.17 16.06
C GLU A 296 12.97 3.13 14.84
N GLY A 297 11.99 4.05 14.84
CA GLY A 297 11.18 4.34 13.67
C GLY A 297 11.91 5.28 12.70
N PHE A 298 11.77 5.04 11.42
CA PHE A 298 12.31 5.87 10.33
C PHE A 298 11.21 6.18 9.34
N SER A 299 11.07 7.46 9.00
CA SER A 299 10.34 7.90 7.84
C SER A 299 11.30 8.45 6.80
N VAL A 300 11.12 8.09 5.55
CA VAL A 300 11.87 8.64 4.44
C VAL A 300 10.92 9.24 3.41
N ILE A 301 11.24 10.45 2.95
CA ILE A 301 10.66 11.05 1.76
C ILE A 301 11.74 11.13 0.70
N ALA A 302 11.47 10.56 -0.48
CA ALA A 302 12.36 10.57 -1.62
C ALA A 302 11.65 11.14 -2.84
N SER A 303 12.38 11.97 -3.62
CA SER A 303 11.86 12.51 -4.88
C SER A 303 11.94 11.48 -6.01
N LYS A 304 10.94 11.48 -6.88
CA LYS A 304 10.93 10.68 -8.12
C LYS A 304 11.79 11.27 -9.23
N GLY A 305 12.01 12.57 -9.20
CA GLY A 305 12.67 13.31 -10.30
C GLY A 305 14.15 13.64 -10.07
N ASN A 306 14.65 13.50 -8.84
CA ASN A 306 16.03 13.81 -8.49
C ASN A 306 16.51 12.93 -7.34
N ASN A 307 17.78 13.08 -6.93
CA ASN A 307 18.36 12.29 -5.84
C ASN A 307 18.03 12.81 -4.43
N PHE A 308 17.05 13.71 -4.29
CA PHE A 308 16.62 14.21 -2.99
C PHE A 308 15.99 13.07 -2.17
N LYS A 309 16.48 12.90 -0.96
CA LYS A 309 15.85 12.08 0.06
C LYS A 309 16.20 12.61 1.45
N ILE A 310 15.25 12.55 2.34
CA ILE A 310 15.38 13.01 3.71
C ILE A 310 14.76 12.01 4.67
N PHE A 311 15.40 11.84 5.83
CA PHE A 311 14.98 10.94 6.88
C PHE A 311 14.51 11.74 8.09
N PHE A 312 13.41 11.35 8.67
CA PHE A 312 12.88 11.98 9.86
C PHE A 312 12.23 10.98 10.81
N ASP A 313 11.96 11.43 12.01
CA ASP A 313 11.32 10.65 13.05
C ASP A 313 9.81 10.53 12.76
N PRO A 314 9.26 9.31 12.57
CA PRO A 314 7.84 9.13 12.29
C PRO A 314 6.93 9.61 13.42
N GLU A 315 7.39 9.58 14.67
CA GLU A 315 6.59 10.03 15.82
C GLU A 315 6.56 11.56 15.92
N LYS A 316 7.62 12.24 15.48
CA LYS A 316 7.68 13.71 15.44
C LYS A 316 6.99 14.28 14.21
N GLY A 317 6.95 13.52 13.11
CA GLY A 317 6.34 13.93 11.86
C GLY A 317 7.04 15.12 11.18
N LEU A 318 6.32 15.71 10.23
CA LEU A 318 6.73 16.92 9.49
C LEU A 318 6.35 18.17 10.28
N ILE A 319 7.27 19.11 10.38
CA ILE A 319 7.01 20.39 11.07
C ILE A 319 5.98 21.18 10.27
N ASN A 320 4.92 21.55 10.96
CA ASN A 320 3.92 22.46 10.41
C ASN A 320 4.38 23.92 10.55
N ASP A 321 5.01 24.44 9.52
CA ASP A 321 5.46 25.81 9.40
C ASP A 321 4.53 26.70 8.54
N LEU A 322 3.36 26.16 8.15
CA LEU A 322 2.40 26.91 7.32
C LEU A 322 1.41 27.71 8.15
N ASP A 323 0.90 27.14 9.23
CA ASP A 323 -0.09 27.81 10.08
C ASP A 323 0.21 27.71 11.60
N GLY A 324 1.30 27.00 11.97
CA GLY A 324 1.71 26.82 13.35
C GLY A 324 0.86 25.81 14.13
N GLY A 325 0.05 25.01 13.46
CA GLY A 325 -0.68 23.90 14.06
C GLY A 325 0.22 22.70 14.42
N PRO A 326 -0.35 21.55 14.79
CA PRO A 326 0.41 20.38 15.16
C PRO A 326 1.22 19.82 13.97
N ASN A 327 2.32 19.14 14.27
CA ASN A 327 3.11 18.45 13.27
C ASN A 327 2.28 17.40 12.52
N ILE A 328 2.62 17.15 11.27
CA ILE A 328 1.92 16.24 10.38
C ILE A 328 2.61 14.88 10.38
N ILE A 329 1.95 13.87 10.91
CA ILE A 329 2.40 12.47 10.81
C ILE A 329 1.74 11.86 9.56
N PRO A 330 2.50 11.61 8.47
CA PRO A 330 1.92 11.10 7.23
C PRO A 330 1.22 9.76 7.41
N GLN A 331 -0.05 9.67 7.02
CA GLN A 331 -0.82 8.43 7.17
C GLN A 331 -1.26 7.86 5.82
N THR A 332 -1.73 8.69 4.91
CA THR A 332 -2.21 8.28 3.60
C THR A 332 -2.25 9.48 2.64
N VAL A 333 -2.70 9.24 1.42
CA VAL A 333 -2.82 10.26 0.36
C VAL A 333 -4.20 10.26 -0.24
N LYS A 334 -4.74 11.44 -0.49
CA LYS A 334 -5.96 11.68 -1.26
C LYS A 334 -5.60 12.35 -2.60
N ASP A 335 -6.29 11.98 -3.67
CA ASP A 335 -6.18 12.59 -5.00
C ASP A 335 -4.73 12.69 -5.52
N ASN A 336 -3.89 11.70 -5.17
CA ASN A 336 -2.47 11.53 -5.54
C ASN A 336 -1.49 12.60 -5.01
N ASN A 337 -1.94 13.72 -4.46
CA ASN A 337 -1.09 14.84 -4.07
C ASN A 337 -1.47 15.53 -2.76
N ILE A 338 -2.52 15.08 -2.08
CA ILE A 338 -2.95 15.62 -0.79
C ILE A 338 -2.52 14.64 0.29
N LEU A 339 -1.53 15.02 1.08
CA LEU A 339 -1.10 14.26 2.24
C LEU A 339 -2.15 14.36 3.34
N VAL A 340 -2.53 13.22 3.90
CA VAL A 340 -3.58 13.14 4.93
C VAL A 340 -3.02 12.57 6.21
N THR A 341 -3.38 13.22 7.30
CA THR A 341 -3.18 12.77 8.68
C THR A 341 -4.48 12.88 9.45
N TRP A 342 -4.53 12.28 10.62
CA TRP A 342 -5.58 12.53 11.62
C TRP A 342 -4.97 12.73 12.97
N ILE A 343 -5.65 13.48 13.80
CA ILE A 343 -5.24 13.87 15.14
C ILE A 343 -6.40 13.51 16.05
N ASP A 344 -6.11 12.77 17.11
CA ASP A 344 -7.06 12.49 18.16
C ASP A 344 -7.26 13.77 18.99
N ALA A 345 -8.52 14.11 19.28
CA ALA A 345 -8.90 15.33 20.01
C ALA A 345 -8.86 15.12 21.53
#